data_303ef84ca88ab526c75a9af30ae96e9a
#
_entry.id   303ef84ca88ab526c75a9af30ae96e9a
#
_cell.length_a   1.000
_cell.length_b   1.000
_cell.length_c   1.000
_cell.angle_alpha   90.00
_cell.angle_beta   90.00
_cell.angle_gamma   90.00
#
_symmetry.space_group_name_H-M   'P 1'
#
loop_
_entity.id
_entity.type
_entity.pdbx_description
1 polymer ?
#
loop_
_entity_poly.entity_id
_entity_poly.type
_entity_poly.pdbx_seq_one_letter_code
_entity_poly.pdbx_strand_id
1 'polypeptide(L)'
;MSGITKTIPQSRGEAGANSLYDGTLTEFEFHMAGKPSKLNVGDYIYTIFKDQLIGRCVITELIFGATNPSSGKPRTLIMVACPGERLENPVPRKGHRGTRYYDGADWPTN
;
A
#
# COMPACT_ATOMS: atom_id res chain seq x y z
N MET A 1 13.15 -0.13 -7.98
CA MET A 1 11.76 -0.45 -8.30
C MET A 1 10.87 0.65 -7.77
N SER A 2 9.90 1.03 -8.56
CA SER A 2 8.96 2.06 -8.13
C SER A 2 7.78 1.44 -7.39
N GLY A 3 7.00 2.29 -6.77
CA GLY A 3 5.81 1.90 -6.04
C GLY A 3 5.12 3.12 -5.47
N ILE A 4 4.27 2.89 -4.52
CA ILE A 4 3.54 3.94 -3.82
C ILE A 4 3.55 3.69 -2.32
N THR A 5 3.35 4.74 -1.55
CA THR A 5 3.11 4.62 -0.11
C THR A 5 1.63 4.84 0.17
N LYS A 6 1.10 4.06 1.11
CA LYS A 6 -0.26 4.21 1.63
C LYS A 6 -0.19 4.19 3.15
N THR A 7 -0.88 5.13 3.79
CA THR A 7 -0.94 5.17 5.24
C THR A 7 -2.13 4.37 5.73
N ILE A 8 -1.88 3.44 6.63
CA ILE A 8 -2.95 2.66 7.27
C ILE A 8 -3.51 3.51 8.42
N PRO A 9 -4.82 3.79 8.43
CA PRO A 9 -5.42 4.56 9.51
C PRO A 9 -5.22 3.88 10.87
N GLN A 10 -4.91 4.66 11.89
CA GLN A 10 -4.75 4.12 13.24
C GLN A 10 -6.03 3.47 13.76
N SER A 11 -7.19 3.89 13.26
CA SER A 11 -8.48 3.30 13.60
C SER A 11 -8.58 1.81 13.24
N ARG A 12 -7.78 1.33 12.30
CA ARG A 12 -7.73 -0.10 11.98
C ARG A 12 -6.99 -0.91 13.05
N GLY A 13 -6.17 -0.28 13.87
CA GLY A 13 -5.41 -0.91 14.94
C GLY A 13 -4.26 -1.78 14.45
N GLU A 14 -3.52 -2.33 15.41
CA GLU A 14 -2.37 -3.21 15.13
C GLU A 14 -2.78 -4.45 14.33
N ALA A 15 -3.92 -5.06 14.69
CA ALA A 15 -4.40 -6.25 14.01
C ALA A 15 -4.70 -5.97 12.53
N GLY A 16 -5.32 -4.82 12.23
CA GLY A 16 -5.59 -4.42 10.86
C GLY A 16 -4.31 -4.20 10.06
N ALA A 17 -3.34 -3.52 10.65
CA ALA A 17 -2.04 -3.29 10.00
C ALA A 17 -1.29 -4.61 9.80
N ASN A 18 -1.32 -5.51 10.77
CA ASN A 18 -0.60 -6.77 10.70
C ASN A 18 -1.24 -7.80 9.77
N SER A 19 -2.54 -7.67 9.49
CA SER A 19 -3.27 -8.63 8.63
C SER A 19 -2.67 -8.77 7.23
N LEU A 20 -1.98 -7.74 6.74
CA LEU A 20 -1.29 -7.77 5.45
C LEU A 20 -0.04 -8.65 5.48
N TYR A 21 0.46 -9.00 6.66
CA TYR A 21 1.78 -9.61 6.82
C TYR A 21 1.78 -10.91 7.62
N ASP A 22 0.70 -11.23 8.34
CA ASP A 22 0.67 -12.36 9.29
C ASP A 22 0.04 -13.64 8.75
N GLY A 23 -0.33 -13.65 7.47
CA GLY A 23 -0.96 -14.81 6.85
C GLY A 23 -2.48 -14.84 6.97
N THR A 24 -3.10 -13.82 7.58
CA THR A 24 -4.55 -13.71 7.70
C THR A 24 -5.22 -13.56 6.33
N LEU A 25 -4.58 -12.79 5.43
CA LEU A 25 -5.09 -12.52 4.09
C LEU A 25 -4.22 -13.18 3.04
N THR A 26 -4.81 -13.55 1.90
CA THR A 26 -4.08 -14.00 0.72
C THR A 26 -3.92 -12.88 -0.30
N GLU A 27 -4.81 -11.89 -0.24
CA GLU A 27 -4.73 -10.70 -1.09
C GLU A 27 -5.46 -9.56 -0.39
N PHE A 28 -5.20 -8.33 -0.83
CA PHE A 28 -5.86 -7.15 -0.30
C PHE A 28 -6.04 -6.13 -1.41
N GLU A 29 -7.11 -5.34 -1.33
CA GLU A 29 -7.43 -4.31 -2.30
C GLU A 29 -7.18 -2.93 -1.71
N PHE A 30 -6.26 -2.19 -2.34
CA PHE A 30 -6.11 -0.76 -2.10
C PHE A 30 -6.77 0.01 -3.25
N HIS A 31 -6.91 1.30 -3.10
CA HIS A 31 -7.42 2.15 -4.17
C HIS A 31 -6.69 3.49 -4.18
N MET A 32 -6.69 4.14 -5.34
CA MET A 32 -6.17 5.49 -5.47
C MET A 32 -7.06 6.29 -6.41
N ALA A 33 -7.12 7.61 -6.21
CA ALA A 33 -7.90 8.49 -7.06
C ALA A 33 -7.29 8.54 -8.46
N GLY A 34 -8.14 8.54 -9.48
CA GLY A 34 -7.71 8.64 -10.86
C GLY A 34 -6.99 7.40 -11.37
N LYS A 35 -6.20 7.60 -12.42
CA LYS A 35 -5.42 6.55 -13.08
C LYS A 35 -3.93 6.81 -12.86
N PRO A 36 -3.19 5.86 -12.28
CA PRO A 36 -1.76 6.06 -12.07
C PRO A 36 -1.02 6.03 -13.41
N SER A 37 -0.07 6.95 -13.58
CA SER A 37 0.74 7.03 -14.79
C SER A 37 2.05 6.27 -14.71
N LYS A 38 2.51 5.95 -13.49
CA LYS A 38 3.84 5.37 -13.26
C LYS A 38 3.81 4.11 -12.39
N LEU A 39 2.65 3.49 -12.24
CA LEU A 39 2.49 2.32 -11.40
C LEU A 39 2.20 1.11 -12.28
N ASN A 40 2.90 0.00 -12.03
CA ASN A 40 2.77 -1.22 -12.81
C ASN A 40 2.63 -2.44 -11.91
N VAL A 41 2.06 -3.50 -12.45
CA VAL A 41 2.08 -4.83 -11.81
C VAL A 41 3.55 -5.21 -11.57
N GLY A 42 3.85 -5.71 -10.39
CA GLY A 42 5.21 -6.00 -9.95
C GLY A 42 5.83 -4.91 -9.11
N ASP A 43 5.28 -3.69 -9.14
CA ASP A 43 5.68 -2.63 -8.22
C ASP A 43 5.13 -2.94 -6.82
N TYR A 44 5.48 -2.11 -5.84
CA TYR A 44 5.11 -2.35 -4.45
C TYR A 44 4.18 -1.28 -3.90
N ILE A 45 3.33 -1.67 -2.95
CA ILE A 45 2.70 -0.74 -2.02
C ILE A 45 3.45 -0.86 -0.70
N TYR A 46 4.06 0.25 -0.29
CA TYR A 46 4.75 0.39 0.99
C TYR A 46 3.76 0.96 1.99
N THR A 47 3.58 0.30 3.13
CA THR A 47 2.59 0.71 4.11
C THR A 47 3.21 1.46 5.28
N ILE A 48 2.54 2.54 5.67
CA ILE A 48 2.94 3.37 6.81
C ILE A 48 1.88 3.24 7.90
N PHE A 49 2.30 2.93 9.11
CA PHE A 49 1.40 2.83 10.26
C PHE A 49 2.06 3.50 11.46
N LYS A 50 1.34 4.41 12.11
CA LYS A 50 1.85 5.19 13.25
C LYS A 50 3.19 5.86 12.94
N ASP A 51 3.26 6.50 11.76
CA ASP A 51 4.46 7.21 11.28
C ASP A 51 5.71 6.32 11.19
N GLN A 52 5.49 5.06 10.85
CA GLN A 52 6.57 4.11 10.57
C GLN A 52 6.27 3.33 9.30
N LEU A 53 7.29 3.18 8.47
CA LEU A 53 7.23 2.26 7.33
C LEU A 53 7.34 0.84 7.88
N ILE A 54 6.29 0.04 7.73
CA ILE A 54 6.22 -1.27 8.37
C ILE A 54 6.41 -2.46 7.42
N GLY A 55 6.18 -2.25 6.13
CA GLY A 55 6.28 -3.36 5.19
C GLY A 55 5.87 -2.95 3.78
N ARG A 56 5.88 -3.91 2.87
CA ARG A 56 5.44 -3.73 1.49
C ARG A 56 4.77 -4.97 0.95
N CYS A 57 3.85 -4.77 0.01
CA CYS A 57 3.17 -5.85 -0.70
C CYS A 57 3.34 -5.65 -2.20
N VAL A 58 3.53 -6.74 -2.95
CA VAL A 58 3.69 -6.66 -4.40
C VAL A 58 2.31 -6.50 -5.05
N ILE A 59 2.24 -5.61 -6.05
CA ILE A 59 1.03 -5.38 -6.83
C ILE A 59 0.87 -6.50 -7.84
N THR A 60 -0.29 -7.16 -7.82
CA THR A 60 -0.60 -8.27 -8.71
C THR A 60 -1.59 -7.88 -9.81
N GLU A 61 -2.40 -6.86 -9.58
CA GLU A 61 -3.39 -6.42 -10.57
C GLU A 61 -3.75 -4.96 -10.38
N LEU A 62 -3.98 -4.26 -11.50
CA LEU A 62 -4.48 -2.89 -11.51
C LEU A 62 -5.81 -2.89 -12.26
N ILE A 63 -6.88 -2.44 -11.61
CA ILE A 63 -8.23 -2.40 -12.19
C ILE A 63 -8.60 -0.95 -12.43
N PHE A 64 -8.64 -0.56 -13.70
CA PHE A 64 -8.97 0.80 -14.11
C PHE A 64 -10.47 0.94 -14.32
N GLY A 65 -10.96 2.18 -14.29
CA GLY A 65 -12.35 2.48 -14.61
C GLY A 65 -13.34 2.24 -13.48
N ALA A 66 -12.86 1.94 -12.28
CA ALA A 66 -13.72 1.89 -11.11
C ALA A 66 -14.13 3.31 -10.70
N THR A 67 -15.20 3.43 -9.91
CA THR A 67 -15.64 4.71 -9.39
C THR A 67 -15.69 4.67 -7.88
N ASN A 68 -15.41 5.83 -7.27
CA ASN A 68 -15.56 6.00 -5.84
C ASN A 68 -17.05 6.05 -5.51
N PRO A 69 -17.59 5.13 -4.70
CA PRO A 69 -19.03 5.10 -4.43
C PRO A 69 -19.55 6.35 -3.70
N SER A 70 -18.69 7.07 -2.99
CA SER A 70 -19.09 8.28 -2.27
C SER A 70 -19.12 9.52 -3.16
N SER A 71 -18.16 9.65 -4.09
CA SER A 71 -18.02 10.87 -4.90
C SER A 71 -18.36 10.69 -6.37
N GLY A 72 -18.46 9.44 -6.86
CA GLY A 72 -18.65 9.14 -8.26
C GLY A 72 -17.43 9.40 -9.13
N LYS A 73 -16.32 9.82 -8.54
CA LYS A 73 -15.09 10.11 -9.28
C LYS A 73 -14.34 8.83 -9.66
N PRO A 74 -13.59 8.84 -10.79
CA PRO A 74 -12.82 7.67 -11.19
C PRO A 74 -11.75 7.33 -10.15
N ARG A 75 -11.52 6.03 -9.97
CA ARG A 75 -10.40 5.52 -9.16
C ARG A 75 -9.86 4.23 -9.74
N THR A 76 -8.64 3.87 -9.34
CA THR A 76 -8.02 2.60 -9.70
C THR A 76 -7.99 1.71 -8.46
N LEU A 77 -8.39 0.46 -8.64
CA LEU A 77 -8.26 -0.57 -7.61
C LEU A 77 -6.91 -1.26 -7.79
N ILE A 78 -6.21 -1.48 -6.67
CA ILE A 78 -4.87 -2.04 -6.69
C ILE A 78 -4.87 -3.30 -5.83
N MET A 79 -4.75 -4.46 -6.48
CA MET A 79 -4.68 -5.73 -5.77
C MET A 79 -3.23 -6.05 -5.43
N VAL A 80 -3.00 -6.49 -4.21
CA VAL A 80 -1.67 -6.89 -3.74
C VAL A 80 -1.72 -8.30 -3.18
N ALA A 81 -0.59 -9.01 -3.30
CA ALA A 81 -0.44 -10.34 -2.72
C ALA A 81 -0.12 -10.24 -1.24
N CYS A 82 -0.72 -11.11 -0.45
CA CYS A 82 -0.47 -11.24 0.99
C CYS A 82 -0.10 -12.69 1.31
N PRO A 83 0.72 -12.93 2.34
CA PRO A 83 1.38 -11.92 3.15
C PRO A 83 2.46 -11.18 2.37
N GLY A 84 2.62 -9.90 2.68
CA GLY A 84 3.70 -9.09 2.15
C GLY A 84 5.00 -9.29 2.94
N GLU A 85 5.98 -8.42 2.67
CA GLU A 85 7.24 -8.39 3.40
C GLU A 85 7.14 -7.37 4.54
N ARG A 86 7.22 -7.87 5.77
CA ARG A 86 7.23 -6.99 6.95
C ARG A 86 8.65 -6.66 7.36
N LEU A 87 8.89 -5.38 7.65
CA LEU A 87 10.17 -4.98 8.21
C LEU A 87 10.28 -5.44 9.66
N GLU A 88 11.38 -6.08 9.99
CA GLU A 88 11.69 -6.47 11.36
C GLU A 88 11.86 -5.23 12.24
N ASN A 89 12.53 -4.21 11.68
CA ASN A 89 12.73 -2.93 12.35
C ASN A 89 12.08 -1.82 11.52
N PRO A 90 10.85 -1.40 11.84
CA PRO A 90 10.19 -0.35 11.09
C PRO A 90 11.02 0.93 11.02
N VAL A 91 10.92 1.62 9.87
CA VAL A 91 11.69 2.83 9.60
C VAL A 91 10.78 4.04 9.82
N PRO A 92 11.24 5.07 10.56
CA PRO A 92 10.45 6.28 10.72
C PRO A 92 10.10 6.90 9.37
N ARG A 93 8.83 7.14 9.12
CA ARG A 93 8.35 7.80 7.93
C ARG A 93 6.95 8.34 8.18
N LYS A 94 6.81 9.66 8.02
CA LYS A 94 5.56 10.34 8.32
C LYS A 94 4.43 9.87 7.39
N GLY A 95 3.26 9.61 7.98
CA GLY A 95 2.05 9.29 7.23
C GLY A 95 1.54 10.48 6.41
N HIS A 96 0.67 10.19 5.46
CA HIS A 96 0.08 11.19 4.57
C HIS A 96 -1.32 10.74 4.14
N ARG A 97 -2.07 11.64 3.55
CA ARG A 97 -3.36 11.30 2.94
C ARG A 97 -3.16 10.84 1.51
N GLY A 98 -4.03 9.95 1.05
CA GLY A 98 -4.04 9.47 -0.33
C GLY A 98 -2.83 8.62 -0.66
N THR A 99 -2.33 8.82 -1.88
CA THR A 99 -1.28 7.99 -2.45
C THR A 99 -0.11 8.86 -2.87
N ARG A 100 1.11 8.42 -2.59
CA ARG A 100 2.33 9.10 -3.05
C ARG A 100 3.24 8.09 -3.73
N TYR A 101 3.87 8.50 -4.82
CA TYR A 101 4.91 7.69 -5.46
C TYR A 101 6.13 7.59 -4.54
N TYR A 102 6.78 6.43 -4.58
CA TYR A 102 7.90 6.14 -3.71
C TYR A 102 8.84 5.15 -4.40
N ASP A 103 10.11 5.43 -4.37
CA ASP A 103 11.14 4.63 -5.02
C ASP A 103 11.76 3.54 -4.11
N GLY A 104 11.31 3.46 -2.86
CA GLY A 104 11.86 2.50 -1.93
C GLY A 104 13.16 2.92 -1.27
N ALA A 105 13.51 4.22 -1.30
CA ALA A 105 14.80 4.71 -0.81
C ALA A 105 15.10 4.34 0.65
N ASP A 106 14.06 4.30 1.49
CA ASP A 106 14.22 3.95 2.91
C ASP A 106 14.10 2.46 3.19
N TRP A 107 13.83 1.66 2.16
CA TRP A 107 13.71 0.22 2.35
C TRP A 107 15.07 -0.39 2.62
N PRO A 108 15.23 -1.13 3.75
CA PRO A 108 16.53 -1.71 4.07
C PRO A 108 16.95 -2.74 3.02
N THR A 109 18.18 -2.62 2.56
CA THR A 109 18.79 -3.63 1.67
C THR A 109 19.97 -4.26 2.40
N ASN A 110 20.12 -5.55 2.22
CA ASN A 110 21.23 -6.28 2.83
C ASN A 110 22.34 -6.50 1.83
#